data_0aa35c63ed597cd651c6d381b35f259d
#
_entry.id   0aa35c63ed597cd651c6d381b35f259d
#
_cell.length_a   1.000
_cell.length_b   1.000
_cell.length_c   1.000
_cell.angle_alpha   90.00
_cell.angle_beta   90.00
_cell.angle_gamma   90.00
#
_symmetry.space_group_name_H-M   'P 1'
#
loop_
_entity.id
_entity.type
_entity.pdbx_description
1 polymer ?
#
loop_
_entity_poly.entity_id
_entity_poly.type
_entity_poly.pdbx_seq_one_letter_code
_entity_poly.pdbx_strand_id
1 'polypeptide(L)'
;MSNNPIGFFDSGIGGVTLWKEVHSILPYENKIYLADSINSPYGDKSDKELDEISFKNSEFLLEKGCKLIIVACNTATTKCIEKLRRRFDVPFIGIEPAIKPAALNTKTGKVGVLATEGTLGSDLFHKTSNKHASSVRSEEHTSE
;
A
#
# COMPACT_ATOMS: atom_id res chain seq x y z
N MET A 1 -21.15 -15.54 9.05
CA MET A 1 -20.09 -14.72 8.43
C MET A 1 -20.73 -13.47 7.88
N SER A 2 -20.11 -12.31 8.03
CA SER A 2 -20.65 -11.05 7.49
C SER A 2 -20.50 -11.03 5.97
N ASN A 3 -21.58 -10.71 5.24
CA ASN A 3 -21.54 -10.51 3.79
C ASN A 3 -20.93 -9.15 3.37
N ASN A 4 -20.44 -8.39 4.34
CA ASN A 4 -19.83 -7.10 4.10
C ASN A 4 -18.55 -7.23 3.27
N PRO A 5 -18.30 -6.33 2.30
CA PRO A 5 -17.18 -6.47 1.37
C PRO A 5 -15.83 -6.19 2.01
N ILE A 6 -14.77 -6.67 1.36
CA ILE A 6 -13.40 -6.22 1.55
C ILE A 6 -13.18 -5.04 0.61
N GLY A 7 -12.80 -3.89 1.18
CA GLY A 7 -12.47 -2.70 0.41
C GLY A 7 -11.00 -2.67 -0.01
N PHE A 8 -10.73 -2.15 -1.20
CA PHE A 8 -9.38 -1.87 -1.69
C PHE A 8 -9.34 -0.45 -2.19
N PHE A 9 -8.28 0.28 -1.94
CA PHE A 9 -7.99 1.49 -2.69
C PHE A 9 -6.53 1.58 -3.12
N ASP A 10 -6.33 2.22 -4.27
CA ASP A 10 -5.04 2.49 -4.89
C ASP A 10 -5.11 3.82 -5.65
N SER A 11 -3.96 4.42 -5.92
CA SER A 11 -3.86 5.61 -6.78
C SER A 11 -4.28 5.36 -8.24
N GLY A 12 -4.39 4.10 -8.65
CA GLY A 12 -4.75 3.71 -10.00
C GLY A 12 -5.17 2.25 -10.08
N ILE A 13 -4.66 1.53 -11.08
CA ILE A 13 -5.03 0.13 -11.35
C ILE A 13 -3.95 -0.88 -10.96
N GLY A 14 -2.80 -0.44 -10.45
CA GLY A 14 -1.68 -1.33 -10.09
C GLY A 14 -2.06 -2.37 -9.04
N GLY A 15 -2.86 -1.96 -8.05
CA GLY A 15 -3.35 -2.82 -6.99
C GLY A 15 -4.35 -3.91 -7.42
N VAL A 16 -4.80 -3.92 -8.69
CA VAL A 16 -5.65 -5.00 -9.22
C VAL A 16 -4.93 -6.34 -9.19
N THR A 17 -3.60 -6.35 -9.29
CA THR A 17 -2.81 -7.59 -9.13
C THR A 17 -3.01 -8.19 -7.73
N LEU A 18 -2.94 -7.37 -6.69
CA LEU A 18 -3.24 -7.78 -5.32
C LEU A 18 -4.70 -8.23 -5.16
N TRP A 19 -5.63 -7.48 -5.77
CA TRP A 19 -7.04 -7.86 -5.76
C TRP A 19 -7.28 -9.26 -6.34
N LYS A 20 -6.61 -9.60 -7.46
CA LYS A 20 -6.69 -10.93 -8.08
C LYS A 20 -6.18 -12.03 -7.15
N GLU A 21 -5.07 -11.81 -6.46
CA GLU A 21 -4.54 -12.78 -5.49
C GLU A 21 -5.49 -12.99 -4.32
N VAL A 22 -6.03 -11.91 -3.75
CA VAL A 22 -7.05 -12.00 -2.69
C VAL A 22 -8.32 -12.69 -3.20
N HIS A 23 -8.72 -12.45 -4.46
CA HIS A 23 -9.88 -13.13 -5.04
C HIS A 23 -9.63 -14.64 -5.21
N SER A 24 -8.44 -15.05 -5.62
CA SER A 24 -8.12 -16.48 -5.77
C SER A 24 -8.14 -17.24 -4.43
N ILE A 25 -7.73 -16.58 -3.34
CA ILE A 25 -7.72 -17.16 -1.99
C ILE A 25 -9.11 -17.10 -1.34
N LEU A 26 -9.85 -16.03 -1.57
CA LEU A 26 -11.15 -15.74 -0.98
C LEU A 26 -12.21 -15.47 -2.08
N PRO A 27 -12.55 -16.46 -2.92
CA PRO A 27 -13.40 -16.24 -4.09
C PRO A 27 -14.85 -15.82 -3.74
N TYR A 28 -15.36 -16.23 -2.59
CA TYR A 28 -16.73 -15.97 -2.17
C TYR A 28 -16.91 -14.66 -1.36
N GLU A 29 -15.81 -13.99 -1.01
CA GLU A 29 -15.90 -12.69 -0.34
C GLU A 29 -16.25 -11.60 -1.36
N ASN A 30 -17.21 -10.75 -1.01
CA ASN A 30 -17.52 -9.55 -1.78
C ASN A 30 -16.36 -8.57 -1.70
N LYS A 31 -16.04 -7.91 -2.80
CA LYS A 31 -14.89 -6.98 -2.89
C LYS A 31 -15.28 -5.71 -3.62
N ILE A 32 -14.80 -4.58 -3.13
CA ILE A 32 -14.92 -3.27 -3.79
C ILE A 32 -13.51 -2.74 -4.02
N TYR A 33 -13.19 -2.40 -5.25
CA TYR A 33 -11.92 -1.78 -5.63
C TYR A 33 -12.14 -0.33 -6.04
N LEU A 34 -11.48 0.59 -5.35
CA LEU A 34 -11.46 2.02 -5.64
C LEU A 34 -10.13 2.40 -6.29
N ALA A 35 -10.16 2.67 -7.59
CA ALA A 35 -9.04 3.27 -8.33
C ALA A 35 -9.17 4.79 -8.27
N ASP A 36 -8.37 5.44 -7.43
CA ASP A 36 -8.42 6.90 -7.26
C ASP A 36 -7.58 7.62 -8.32
N SER A 37 -7.95 7.39 -9.57
CA SER A 37 -7.22 7.92 -10.74
C SER A 37 -7.24 9.44 -10.83
N ILE A 38 -8.24 10.11 -10.24
CA ILE A 38 -8.36 11.56 -10.27
C ILE A 38 -7.26 12.25 -9.45
N ASN A 39 -6.79 11.60 -8.37
CA ASN A 39 -5.74 12.12 -7.50
C ASN A 39 -4.36 11.52 -7.82
N SER A 40 -4.26 10.68 -8.85
CA SER A 40 -2.97 10.11 -9.30
C SER A 40 -2.09 11.21 -9.95
N PRO A 41 -0.75 11.14 -9.79
CA PRO A 41 0.02 10.19 -9.00
C PRO A 41 0.10 10.57 -7.52
N TYR A 42 0.17 9.59 -6.64
CA TYR A 42 0.31 9.83 -5.19
C TYR A 42 1.74 10.20 -4.78
N GLY A 43 2.73 9.79 -5.56
CA GLY A 43 4.14 10.03 -5.27
C GLY A 43 4.54 11.50 -5.14
N ASP A 44 3.84 12.37 -5.87
CA ASP A 44 4.14 13.82 -5.95
C ASP A 44 3.37 14.65 -4.90
N LYS A 45 2.54 14.00 -4.09
CA LYS A 45 1.69 14.69 -3.12
C LYS A 45 2.36 14.87 -1.77
N SER A 46 2.07 15.99 -1.13
CA SER A 46 2.46 16.22 0.26
C SER A 46 1.80 15.21 1.21
N ASP A 47 2.42 14.99 2.36
CA ASP A 47 1.89 14.09 3.39
C ASP A 47 0.47 14.48 3.81
N LYS A 48 0.17 15.79 3.91
CA LYS A 48 -1.15 16.29 4.27
C LYS A 48 -2.20 15.95 3.20
N GLU A 49 -1.88 16.16 1.92
CA GLU A 49 -2.77 15.80 0.81
C GLU A 49 -3.03 14.30 0.76
N LEU A 50 -1.99 13.48 0.95
CA LEU A 50 -2.13 12.03 1.00
C LEU A 50 -3.00 11.55 2.17
N ASP A 51 -2.87 12.17 3.33
CA ASP A 51 -3.71 11.88 4.49
C ASP A 51 -5.19 12.18 4.16
N GLU A 52 -5.49 13.37 3.63
CA GLU A 52 -6.85 13.77 3.27
C GLU A 52 -7.47 12.86 2.21
N ILE A 53 -6.72 12.49 1.18
CA ILE A 53 -7.15 11.57 0.13
C ILE A 53 -7.40 10.17 0.71
N SER A 54 -6.45 9.65 1.50
CA SER A 54 -6.56 8.32 2.08
C SER A 54 -7.72 8.22 3.08
N PHE A 55 -7.99 9.28 3.82
CA PHE A 55 -9.17 9.35 4.71
C PHE A 55 -10.48 9.33 3.90
N LYS A 56 -10.61 10.16 2.86
CA LYS A 56 -11.80 10.19 2.00
C LYS A 56 -12.04 8.84 1.30
N ASN A 57 -11.01 8.22 0.78
CA ASN A 57 -11.12 6.89 0.15
C ASN A 57 -11.57 5.82 1.16
N SER A 58 -11.05 5.90 2.39
CA SER A 58 -11.45 4.99 3.45
C SER A 58 -12.90 5.22 3.89
N GLU A 59 -13.30 6.48 4.08
CA GLU A 59 -14.68 6.87 4.42
C GLU A 59 -15.65 6.36 3.34
N PHE A 60 -15.35 6.55 2.07
CA PHE A 60 -16.16 6.03 0.96
C PHE A 60 -16.35 4.50 1.04
N LEU A 61 -15.26 3.75 1.28
CA LEU A 61 -15.34 2.30 1.40
C LEU A 61 -16.13 1.85 2.64
N LEU A 62 -16.00 2.58 3.75
CA LEU A 62 -16.78 2.32 4.97
C LEU A 62 -18.27 2.60 4.77
N GLU A 63 -18.63 3.66 4.05
CA GLU A 63 -20.02 3.94 3.66
C GLU A 63 -20.62 2.83 2.78
N LYS A 64 -19.79 2.11 2.01
CA LYS A 64 -20.18 0.91 1.26
C LYS A 64 -20.25 -0.36 2.14
N GLY A 65 -20.03 -0.22 3.43
CA GLY A 65 -20.12 -1.32 4.39
C GLY A 65 -18.89 -2.23 4.44
N CYS A 66 -17.72 -1.78 3.96
CA CYS A 66 -16.53 -2.60 3.99
C CYS A 66 -16.12 -2.95 5.43
N LYS A 67 -15.90 -4.24 5.69
CA LYS A 67 -15.47 -4.79 6.98
C LYS A 67 -13.97 -4.76 7.23
N LEU A 68 -13.20 -4.55 6.18
CA LEU A 68 -11.75 -4.55 6.13
C LEU A 68 -11.33 -3.71 4.92
N ILE A 69 -10.26 -2.93 5.05
CA ILE A 69 -9.71 -2.14 3.95
C ILE A 69 -8.26 -2.55 3.67
N ILE A 70 -7.96 -2.82 2.42
CA ILE A 70 -6.62 -3.09 1.91
C ILE A 70 -6.14 -1.85 1.16
N VAL A 71 -5.06 -1.24 1.65
CA VAL A 71 -4.38 -0.13 0.99
C VAL A 71 -3.42 -0.71 -0.03
N ALA A 72 -3.87 -0.79 -1.28
CA ALA A 72 -3.15 -1.45 -2.38
C ALA A 72 -2.12 -0.53 -3.08
N CYS A 73 -1.79 0.58 -2.45
CA CYS A 73 -0.81 1.56 -2.89
C CYS A 73 0.38 1.59 -1.93
N ASN A 74 1.60 1.37 -2.42
CA ASN A 74 2.81 1.43 -1.59
C ASN A 74 2.98 2.83 -0.97
N THR A 75 2.81 3.89 -1.75
CA THR A 75 2.95 5.28 -1.26
C THR A 75 1.95 5.58 -0.15
N ALA A 76 0.67 5.26 -0.34
CA ALA A 76 -0.35 5.47 0.69
C ALA A 76 -0.10 4.58 1.92
N THR A 77 0.35 3.34 1.73
CA THR A 77 0.71 2.46 2.85
C THR A 77 1.83 3.08 3.68
N THR A 78 2.95 3.42 3.06
CA THR A 78 4.13 3.88 3.79
C THR A 78 3.92 5.22 4.50
N LYS A 79 3.04 6.08 3.98
CA LYS A 79 2.77 7.41 4.52
C LYS A 79 1.58 7.47 5.47
N CYS A 80 0.52 6.69 5.22
CA CYS A 80 -0.78 6.91 5.86
C CYS A 80 -1.29 5.74 6.71
N ILE A 81 -0.75 4.51 6.58
CA ILE A 81 -1.34 3.30 7.19
C ILE A 81 -1.54 3.42 8.70
N GLU A 82 -0.56 3.98 9.43
CA GLU A 82 -0.66 4.14 10.89
C GLU A 82 -1.73 5.15 11.29
N LYS A 83 -1.91 6.21 10.49
CA LYS A 83 -2.94 7.24 10.73
C LYS A 83 -4.33 6.68 10.45
N LEU A 84 -4.48 5.86 9.39
CA LEU A 84 -5.71 5.16 9.07
C LEU A 84 -6.13 4.22 10.20
N ARG A 85 -5.20 3.40 10.70
CA ARG A 85 -5.43 2.49 11.83
C ARG A 85 -5.84 3.19 13.12
N ARG A 86 -5.35 4.41 13.36
CA ARG A 86 -5.73 5.21 14.53
C ARG A 86 -7.09 5.88 14.39
N ARG A 87 -7.48 6.22 13.16
CA ARG A 87 -8.70 7.00 12.89
C ARG A 87 -9.94 6.14 12.78
N PHE A 88 -9.84 4.95 12.24
CA PHE A 88 -10.99 4.11 11.89
C PHE A 88 -10.99 2.79 12.67
N ASP A 89 -12.17 2.34 13.07
CA ASP A 89 -12.38 1.14 13.87
C ASP A 89 -12.60 -0.11 13.00
N VAL A 90 -11.86 -0.22 11.90
CA VAL A 90 -11.82 -1.41 11.04
C VAL A 90 -10.39 -1.82 10.77
N PRO A 91 -10.11 -3.10 10.49
CA PRO A 91 -8.76 -3.53 10.13
C PRO A 91 -8.28 -2.90 8.82
N PHE A 92 -7.03 -2.43 8.82
CA PHE A 92 -6.31 -1.96 7.65
C PHE A 92 -5.11 -2.84 7.35
N ILE A 93 -5.04 -3.35 6.12
CA ILE A 93 -3.88 -4.08 5.59
C ILE A 93 -3.20 -3.16 4.59
N GLY A 94 -1.92 -2.89 4.80
CA GLY A 94 -1.09 -2.17 3.84
C GLY A 94 -0.14 -3.11 3.12
N ILE A 95 0.30 -2.72 1.93
CA ILE A 95 1.36 -3.41 1.21
C ILE A 95 2.65 -2.61 1.28
N GLU A 96 3.75 -3.31 1.47
CA GLU A 96 5.09 -2.74 1.49
C GLU A 96 5.92 -3.36 0.36
N PRO A 97 6.96 -2.66 -0.14
CA PRO A 97 7.94 -3.27 -1.02
C PRO A 97 8.49 -4.56 -0.43
N ALA A 98 8.68 -5.58 -1.27
CA ALA A 98 9.07 -6.92 -0.86
C ALA A 98 10.57 -7.04 -0.45
N ILE A 99 11.06 -6.12 0.37
CA ILE A 99 12.47 -6.03 0.79
C ILE A 99 12.91 -7.28 1.53
N LYS A 100 12.10 -7.74 2.49
CA LYS A 100 12.41 -8.93 3.29
C LYS A 100 12.60 -10.19 2.43
N PRO A 101 11.63 -10.62 1.61
CA PRO A 101 11.82 -11.79 0.75
C PRO A 101 12.92 -11.58 -0.28
N ALA A 102 13.12 -10.37 -0.81
CA ALA A 102 14.20 -10.08 -1.74
C ALA A 102 15.58 -10.23 -1.06
N ALA A 103 15.76 -9.70 0.15
CA ALA A 103 17.01 -9.84 0.90
C ALA A 103 17.32 -11.29 1.26
N LEU A 104 16.30 -12.10 1.58
CA LEU A 104 16.47 -13.51 1.93
C LEU A 104 16.81 -14.41 0.71
N ASN A 105 16.39 -14.01 -0.50
CA ASN A 105 16.54 -14.82 -1.70
C ASN A 105 17.62 -14.34 -2.67
N THR A 106 18.24 -13.18 -2.43
CA THR A 106 19.33 -12.70 -3.29
C THR A 106 20.55 -13.62 -3.20
N LYS A 107 21.10 -13.99 -4.37
CA LYS A 107 22.35 -14.76 -4.47
C LYS A 107 23.59 -13.88 -4.51
N THR A 108 23.44 -12.63 -4.89
CA THR A 108 24.54 -11.66 -5.07
C THR A 108 24.73 -10.73 -3.88
N GLY A 109 23.82 -10.78 -2.89
CA GLY A 109 23.76 -9.79 -1.79
C GLY A 109 23.30 -8.41 -2.23
N LYS A 110 22.83 -8.26 -3.49
CA LYS A 110 22.33 -6.99 -4.03
C LYS A 110 20.89 -7.14 -4.45
N VAL A 111 20.08 -6.12 -4.17
CA VAL A 111 18.67 -6.03 -4.57
C VAL A 111 18.41 -4.60 -5.06
N GLY A 112 17.87 -4.48 -6.28
CA GLY A 112 17.37 -3.21 -6.81
C GLY A 112 15.92 -2.98 -6.35
N VAL A 113 15.60 -1.76 -5.95
CA VAL A 113 14.24 -1.34 -5.60
C VAL A 113 13.83 -0.18 -6.49
N LEU A 114 12.72 -0.36 -7.21
CA LEU A 114 12.05 0.69 -7.97
C LEU A 114 10.79 1.11 -7.21
N ALA A 115 10.73 2.36 -6.81
CA ALA A 115 9.56 2.92 -6.11
C ALA A 115 9.53 4.44 -6.26
N THR A 116 8.40 5.05 -5.91
CA THR A 116 8.29 6.52 -5.87
C THR A 116 9.20 7.09 -4.76
N GLU A 117 9.62 8.33 -4.93
CA GLU A 117 10.41 9.07 -3.92
C GLU A 117 9.70 9.04 -2.54
N GLY A 118 8.37 9.26 -2.53
CA GLY A 118 7.57 9.18 -1.31
C GLY A 118 7.63 7.82 -0.60
N THR A 119 7.74 6.73 -1.34
CA THR A 119 7.94 5.38 -0.76
C THR A 119 9.35 5.20 -0.23
N LEU A 120 10.36 5.52 -1.02
CA LEU A 120 11.78 5.35 -0.66
C LEU A 120 12.18 6.22 0.54
N GLY A 121 11.67 7.45 0.61
CA GLY A 121 11.92 8.39 1.72
C GLY A 121 11.09 8.15 2.99
N SER A 122 10.23 7.12 3.03
CA SER A 122 9.35 6.88 4.19
C SER A 122 10.07 6.18 5.34
N ASP A 123 9.69 6.54 6.57
CA ASP A 123 10.19 5.89 7.79
C ASP A 123 9.91 4.38 7.81
N LEU A 124 8.76 3.97 7.28
CA LEU A 124 8.36 2.57 7.21
C LEU A 124 9.30 1.78 6.28
N PHE A 125 9.60 2.33 5.10
CA PHE A 125 10.56 1.74 4.17
C PHE A 125 11.95 1.61 4.80
N HIS A 126 12.44 2.68 5.45
CA HIS A 126 13.75 2.66 6.12
C HIS A 126 13.80 1.66 7.28
N LYS A 127 12.76 1.57 8.10
CA LYS A 127 12.68 0.57 9.19
C LYS A 127 12.71 -0.85 8.64
N THR A 128 11.95 -1.15 7.61
CA THR A 128 11.90 -2.48 6.98
C THR A 128 13.22 -2.81 6.31
N SER A 129 13.81 -1.86 5.58
CA SER A 129 15.11 -2.00 4.92
C SER A 129 16.24 -2.25 5.94
N ASN A 130 16.35 -1.43 6.99
CA ASN A 130 17.37 -1.60 8.02
C ASN A 130 17.25 -2.92 8.78
N LYS A 131 16.03 -3.39 9.01
CA LYS A 131 15.78 -4.65 9.72
C LYS A 131 16.16 -5.90 8.92
N HIS A 132 16.00 -5.86 7.60
CA HIS A 132 16.09 -7.06 6.76
C HIS A 132 17.18 -6.99 5.69
N ALA A 133 17.78 -5.84 5.46
CA ALA A 133 18.65 -5.57 4.34
C ALA A 133 19.88 -4.77 4.75
N SER A 134 20.55 -5.12 5.85
CA SER A 134 21.84 -4.50 6.26
C SER A 134 22.93 -4.61 5.19
N SER A 135 22.72 -5.42 4.16
CA SER A 135 23.63 -5.61 3.00
C SER A 135 22.99 -5.16 1.66
N VAL A 136 21.81 -4.55 1.67
CA VAL A 136 21.12 -4.13 0.43
C VAL A 136 21.38 -2.66 0.16
N ARG A 137 21.98 -2.38 -1.01
CA ARG A 137 22.19 -1.02 -1.49
C ARG A 137 20.95 -0.58 -2.28
N SER A 138 20.30 0.49 -1.84
CA SER A 138 19.25 1.16 -2.59
C SER A 138 19.86 2.18 -3.55
N GLU A 139 19.52 2.11 -4.82
CA GLU A 139 19.77 3.18 -5.79
C GLU A 139 18.42 3.82 -6.11
N GLU A 140 18.34 5.14 -5.91
CA GLU A 140 17.17 5.92 -6.28
C GLU A 140 17.23 6.20 -7.78
N HIS A 141 16.22 5.72 -8.51
CA HIS A 141 15.91 6.19 -9.84
C HIS A 141 14.54 6.87 -9.80
N THR A 142 14.56 8.21 -9.81
CA THR A 142 13.38 9.00 -10.11
C THR A 142 13.08 8.85 -11.59
N SER A 143 11.91 8.32 -11.93
CA SER A 143 11.37 8.43 -13.30
C SER A 143 10.91 9.88 -13.48
N GLU A 144 11.62 10.64 -14.31
CA GLU A 144 11.09 11.88 -14.88
C GLU A 144 9.85 11.62 -15.73
#